data_ac3726f5726418489eb57127b3d7d18f
#
_entry.id   ac3726f5726418489eb57127b3d7d18f
#
_cell.length_a   1.000
_cell.length_b   1.000
_cell.length_c   1.000
_cell.angle_alpha   90.00
_cell.angle_beta   90.00
_cell.angle_gamma   90.00
#
_symmetry.space_group_name_H-M   'P 1'
#
loop_
_entity.id
_entity.type
_entity.pdbx_description
1 polymer ?
#
loop_
_entity_poly.entity_id
_entity_poly.type
_entity_poly.pdbx_seq_one_letter_code
_entity_poly.pdbx_strand_id
1 'polypeptide(L)'
;MTKQERLKAFEMRLDGYKWIEIARALGYTSTTVKQDLQGCILSKPYQINCAYPAIRRIITDRYDGSIRALADACGITYNAMYYTMSGKCPVSAQRKKIIANVLGIPPEEAFQREEDD
;
A
#
# COMPACT_ATOMS: atom_id res chain seq x y z
N MET A 1 11.96 7.09 4.31
CA MET A 1 10.89 8.00 4.81
C MET A 1 9.57 7.25 4.88
N THR A 2 8.74 7.62 5.83
CA THR A 2 7.37 7.08 5.93
C THR A 2 6.47 7.70 4.86
N LYS A 3 5.27 7.13 4.66
CA LYS A 3 4.26 7.70 3.75
C LYS A 3 3.91 9.15 4.14
N GLN A 4 3.72 9.40 5.43
CA GLN A 4 3.39 10.74 5.92
C GLN A 4 4.50 11.75 5.63
N GLU A 5 5.74 11.35 5.83
CA GLU A 5 6.90 12.19 5.52
C GLU A 5 7.03 12.46 4.03
N ARG A 6 6.78 11.47 3.18
CA ARG A 6 6.77 11.64 1.72
C ARG A 6 5.69 12.60 1.27
N LEU A 7 4.48 12.47 1.82
CA LEU A 7 3.37 13.38 1.51
C LEU A 7 3.72 14.81 1.90
N LYS A 8 4.29 15.01 3.09
CA LYS A 8 4.70 16.32 3.54
C LYS A 8 5.80 16.90 2.67
N ALA A 9 6.80 16.10 2.32
CA ALA A 9 7.89 16.53 1.45
C ALA A 9 7.37 16.93 0.07
N PHE A 10 6.45 16.16 -0.48
CA PHE A 10 5.83 16.44 -1.77
C PHE A 10 5.03 17.74 -1.73
N GLU A 11 4.24 17.95 -0.70
CA GLU A 11 3.48 19.18 -0.48
C GLU A 11 4.40 20.39 -0.40
N MET A 12 5.49 20.30 0.38
CA MET A 12 6.48 21.36 0.48
C MET A 12 7.12 21.68 -0.87
N ARG A 13 7.41 20.64 -1.66
CA ARG A 13 8.00 20.84 -2.99
C ARG A 13 7.03 21.55 -3.93
N LEU A 14 5.75 21.24 -3.87
CA LEU A 14 4.71 21.95 -4.61
C LEU A 14 4.61 23.42 -4.20
N ASP A 15 4.87 23.71 -2.93
CA ASP A 15 4.87 25.07 -2.39
C ASP A 15 6.15 25.86 -2.78
N GLY A 16 7.10 25.22 -3.44
CA GLY A 16 8.30 25.88 -3.95
C GLY A 16 9.53 25.76 -3.04
N TYR A 17 9.49 24.95 -1.99
CA TYR A 17 10.64 24.73 -1.11
C TYR A 17 11.76 23.99 -1.83
N LYS A 18 13.00 24.34 -1.53
CA LYS A 18 14.18 23.65 -2.05
C LYS A 18 14.36 22.31 -1.34
N TRP A 19 15.01 21.38 -2.01
CA TRP A 19 15.27 20.04 -1.44
C TRP A 19 15.98 20.11 -0.08
N ILE A 20 16.94 21.02 0.09
CA ILE A 20 17.67 21.19 1.36
C ILE A 20 16.77 21.70 2.47
N GLU A 21 15.81 22.55 2.18
CA GLU A 21 14.85 23.06 3.15
C GLU A 21 13.91 21.95 3.60
N ILE A 22 13.44 21.14 2.67
CA ILE A 22 12.58 19.99 2.97
C ILE A 22 13.33 18.97 3.84
N ALA A 23 14.56 18.68 3.47
CA ALA A 23 15.41 17.75 4.21
C ALA A 23 15.62 18.21 5.66
N ARG A 24 15.89 19.49 5.88
CA ARG A 24 16.05 20.06 7.22
C ARG A 24 14.78 19.95 8.04
N ALA A 25 13.63 20.21 7.43
CA ALA A 25 12.35 20.15 8.13
C ALA A 25 11.99 18.71 8.56
N LEU A 26 12.40 17.71 7.78
CA LEU A 26 12.08 16.31 8.04
C LEU A 26 13.20 15.54 8.75
N GLY A 27 14.39 16.13 8.88
CA GLY A 27 15.52 15.49 9.54
C GLY A 27 16.30 14.50 8.67
N TYR A 28 16.28 14.68 7.35
CA TYR A 28 17.01 13.85 6.38
C TYR A 28 18.02 14.66 5.60
N THR A 29 18.80 14.00 4.75
CA THR A 29 19.66 14.68 3.79
C THR A 29 18.87 15.04 2.53
N SER A 30 19.29 16.08 1.82
CA SER A 30 18.64 16.47 0.57
C SER A 30 18.68 15.36 -0.47
N THR A 31 19.78 14.61 -0.53
CA THR A 31 19.94 13.46 -1.42
C THR A 31 18.91 12.38 -1.12
N THR A 32 18.72 12.04 0.16
CA THR A 32 17.74 11.03 0.57
C THR A 32 16.33 11.43 0.19
N VAL A 33 15.93 12.67 0.46
CA VAL A 33 14.59 13.17 0.13
C VAL A 33 14.38 13.17 -1.37
N LYS A 34 15.34 13.67 -2.13
CA LYS A 34 15.26 13.73 -3.60
C LYS A 34 15.13 12.34 -4.23
N GLN A 35 15.97 11.40 -3.80
CA GLN A 35 15.94 10.03 -4.31
C GLN A 35 14.62 9.33 -3.98
N ASP A 36 14.15 9.48 -2.74
CA ASP A 36 12.89 8.86 -2.31
C ASP A 36 11.68 9.39 -3.09
N LEU A 37 11.59 10.71 -3.28
CA LEU A 37 10.48 11.30 -4.01
C LEU A 37 10.54 11.01 -5.50
N GLN A 38 11.72 11.03 -6.09
CA GLN A 38 11.90 10.67 -7.51
C GLN A 38 11.56 9.20 -7.73
N GLY A 39 11.96 8.32 -6.82
CA GLY A 39 11.60 6.92 -6.88
C GLY A 39 10.08 6.70 -6.84
N CYS A 40 9.38 7.48 -6.03
CA CYS A 40 7.92 7.39 -5.92
C CYS A 40 7.19 7.94 -7.15
N ILE A 41 7.75 8.99 -7.77
CA ILE A 41 7.09 9.70 -8.88
C ILE A 41 7.43 9.09 -10.23
N LEU A 42 8.68 8.70 -10.42
CA LEU A 42 9.20 8.24 -11.72
C LEU A 42 9.24 6.73 -11.85
N SER A 43 9.26 5.98 -10.74
CA SER A 43 9.16 4.53 -10.80
C SER A 43 7.76 4.13 -11.20
N LYS A 44 7.62 2.95 -11.80
CA LYS A 44 6.30 2.36 -12.02
C LYS A 44 5.56 2.35 -10.69
N PRO A 45 4.24 2.62 -10.69
CA PRO A 45 3.47 2.53 -9.48
C PRO A 45 3.77 1.22 -8.77
N TYR A 46 3.98 1.26 -7.47
CA TYR A 46 4.19 0.04 -6.70
C TYR A 46 2.99 -0.88 -6.90
N GLN A 47 3.22 -1.96 -7.63
CA GLN A 47 2.15 -2.89 -7.94
C GLN A 47 2.18 -4.04 -6.96
N ILE A 48 1.27 -3.98 -6.00
CA ILE A 48 0.98 -5.12 -5.16
C ILE A 48 0.25 -6.14 -6.04
N ASN A 49 0.68 -7.39 -6.01
CA ASN A 49 0.01 -8.46 -6.74
C ASN A 49 -1.31 -8.82 -6.05
N CYS A 50 -2.32 -7.99 -6.26
CA CYS A 50 -3.63 -8.11 -5.64
C CYS A 50 -4.71 -7.82 -6.69
N ALA A 51 -5.59 -8.81 -6.91
CA ALA A 51 -6.68 -8.72 -7.88
C ALA A 51 -7.89 -7.92 -7.34
N TYR A 52 -7.88 -7.54 -6.07
CA TYR A 52 -9.01 -6.90 -5.39
C TYR A 52 -8.67 -5.45 -5.08
N PRO A 53 -9.27 -4.47 -5.81
CA PRO A 53 -8.89 -3.06 -5.66
C PRO A 53 -9.08 -2.49 -4.25
N ALA A 54 -10.17 -2.87 -3.57
CA ALA A 54 -10.43 -2.39 -2.21
C ALA A 54 -9.37 -2.88 -1.23
N ILE A 55 -9.00 -4.15 -1.32
CA ILE A 55 -7.95 -4.74 -0.47
C ILE A 55 -6.60 -4.11 -0.80
N ARG A 56 -6.29 -3.91 -2.09
CA ARG A 56 -5.03 -3.29 -2.52
C ARG A 56 -4.86 -1.90 -1.93
N ARG A 57 -5.91 -1.09 -1.94
CA ARG A 57 -5.88 0.25 -1.34
C ARG A 57 -5.63 0.21 0.15
N ILE A 58 -6.27 -0.71 0.87
CA ILE A 58 -6.10 -0.85 2.31
C ILE A 58 -4.69 -1.34 2.65
N ILE A 59 -4.15 -2.29 1.89
CA ILE A 59 -2.76 -2.76 2.08
C ILE A 59 -1.80 -1.59 1.91
N THR A 60 -1.99 -0.78 0.87
CA THR A 60 -1.15 0.40 0.62
C THR A 60 -1.24 1.41 1.75
N ASP A 61 -2.44 1.69 2.25
CA ASP A 61 -2.66 2.74 3.24
C ASP A 61 -2.33 2.33 4.68
N ARG A 62 -2.68 1.11 5.08
CA ARG A 62 -2.52 0.66 6.47
C ARG A 62 -1.30 -0.21 6.69
N TYR A 63 -0.85 -0.93 5.68
CA TYR A 63 0.19 -1.94 5.79
C TYR A 63 1.43 -1.62 4.94
N ASP A 64 1.57 -0.37 4.51
CA ASP A 64 2.70 0.12 3.70
C ASP A 64 2.99 -0.74 2.46
N GLY A 65 1.95 -1.32 1.86
CA GLY A 65 2.08 -2.16 0.68
C GLY A 65 2.57 -3.58 0.97
N SER A 66 2.55 -4.01 2.23
CA SER A 66 3.06 -5.32 2.64
C SER A 66 1.94 -6.35 2.77
N ILE A 67 1.90 -7.32 1.85
CA ILE A 67 1.00 -8.47 1.96
C ILE A 67 1.32 -9.30 3.20
N ARG A 68 2.60 -9.40 3.57
CA ARG A 68 3.02 -10.11 4.79
C ARG A 68 2.41 -9.51 6.04
N ALA A 69 2.37 -8.19 6.14
CA ALA A 69 1.76 -7.51 7.28
C ALA A 69 0.26 -7.81 7.38
N LEU A 70 -0.45 -7.84 6.25
CA LEU A 70 -1.85 -8.24 6.21
C LEU A 70 -2.03 -9.71 6.61
N ALA A 71 -1.16 -10.60 6.12
CA ALA A 71 -1.19 -12.02 6.49
C ALA A 71 -1.04 -12.21 8.01
N ASP A 72 -0.10 -11.50 8.61
CA ASP A 72 0.12 -11.53 10.07
C ASP A 72 -1.12 -11.03 10.82
N ALA A 73 -1.73 -9.95 10.36
CA ALA A 73 -2.93 -9.40 10.97
C ALA A 73 -4.13 -10.36 10.90
N CYS A 74 -4.21 -11.15 9.83
CA CYS A 74 -5.29 -12.13 9.64
C CYS A 74 -4.98 -13.50 10.26
N GLY A 75 -3.76 -13.73 10.74
CA GLY A 75 -3.35 -15.05 11.24
C GLY A 75 -3.22 -16.10 10.14
N ILE A 76 -2.93 -15.68 8.91
CA ILE A 76 -2.78 -16.53 7.73
C ILE A 76 -1.30 -16.53 7.32
N THR A 77 -0.79 -17.65 6.81
CA THR A 77 0.59 -17.71 6.32
C THR A 77 0.78 -16.78 5.12
N TYR A 78 2.00 -16.28 4.94
CA TYR A 78 2.33 -15.40 3.82
C TYR A 78 2.00 -16.05 2.46
N ASN A 79 2.37 -17.32 2.28
CA ASN A 79 2.11 -18.02 1.03
C ASN A 79 0.61 -18.14 0.74
N ALA A 80 -0.18 -18.50 1.75
CA ALA A 80 -1.64 -18.59 1.60
C ALA A 80 -2.24 -17.24 1.26
N MET A 81 -1.79 -16.17 1.92
CA MET A 81 -2.26 -14.82 1.64
C MET A 81 -1.85 -14.36 0.24
N TYR A 82 -0.62 -14.63 -0.17
CA TYR A 82 -0.13 -14.28 -1.50
C TYR A 82 -0.99 -14.92 -2.60
N TYR A 83 -1.28 -16.22 -2.48
CA TYR A 83 -2.14 -16.91 -3.46
C TYR A 83 -3.59 -16.38 -3.42
N THR A 84 -4.10 -16.06 -2.24
CA THR A 84 -5.43 -15.47 -2.09
C THR A 84 -5.50 -14.12 -2.81
N MET A 85 -4.51 -13.27 -2.60
CA MET A 85 -4.48 -11.92 -3.20
C MET A 85 -4.25 -11.97 -4.71
N SER A 86 -3.56 -12.97 -5.24
CA SER A 86 -3.32 -13.08 -6.68
C SER A 86 -4.59 -13.25 -7.51
N GLY A 87 -5.68 -13.70 -6.88
CA GLY A 87 -6.95 -13.91 -7.55
C GLY A 87 -7.00 -15.12 -8.48
N LYS A 88 -5.95 -15.95 -8.50
CA LYS A 88 -5.88 -17.13 -9.35
C LYS A 88 -6.66 -18.32 -8.81
N CYS A 89 -6.89 -18.34 -7.49
CA CYS A 89 -7.59 -19.43 -6.82
C CYS A 89 -8.89 -18.92 -6.20
N PRO A 90 -9.94 -19.75 -6.15
CA PRO A 90 -11.17 -19.40 -5.44
C PRO A 90 -10.86 -19.22 -3.94
N VAL A 91 -11.47 -18.20 -3.32
CA VAL A 91 -11.31 -17.93 -1.89
C VAL A 91 -12.52 -18.51 -1.17
N SER A 92 -12.29 -19.30 -0.11
CA SER A 92 -13.38 -19.85 0.70
C SER A 92 -14.16 -18.74 1.39
N ALA A 93 -15.45 -18.96 1.64
CA ALA A 93 -16.29 -18.00 2.33
C ALA A 93 -15.76 -17.66 3.74
N GLN A 94 -15.21 -18.64 4.45
CA GLN A 94 -14.60 -18.45 5.74
C GLN A 94 -13.39 -17.51 5.68
N ARG A 95 -12.50 -17.73 4.72
CA ARG A 95 -11.32 -16.87 4.53
C ARG A 95 -11.72 -15.45 4.15
N LYS A 96 -12.72 -15.29 3.29
CA LYS A 96 -13.26 -13.97 2.94
C LYS A 96 -13.76 -13.22 4.18
N LYS A 97 -14.47 -13.91 5.07
CA LYS A 97 -14.96 -13.32 6.33
C LYS A 97 -13.82 -12.89 7.24
N ILE A 98 -12.79 -13.71 7.39
CA ILE A 98 -11.64 -13.40 8.24
C ILE A 98 -10.94 -12.14 7.72
N ILE A 99 -10.63 -12.10 6.44
CA ILE A 99 -9.93 -10.97 5.83
C ILE A 99 -10.79 -9.71 5.88
N ALA A 100 -12.05 -9.79 5.51
CA ALA A 100 -12.97 -8.65 5.53
C ALA A 100 -13.15 -8.09 6.94
N ASN A 101 -13.22 -8.96 7.95
CA ASN A 101 -13.34 -8.55 9.34
C ASN A 101 -12.11 -7.76 9.81
N VAL A 102 -10.91 -8.21 9.44
CA VAL A 102 -9.66 -7.49 9.73
C VAL A 102 -9.62 -6.13 9.02
N LEU A 103 -10.09 -6.08 7.78
CA LEU A 103 -10.12 -4.84 7.00
C LEU A 103 -11.23 -3.88 7.43
N GLY A 104 -12.28 -4.38 8.11
CA GLY A 104 -13.41 -3.57 8.55
C GLY A 104 -14.39 -3.20 7.45
N ILE A 105 -14.46 -3.98 6.36
CA ILE A 105 -15.38 -3.76 5.24
C ILE A 105 -16.14 -5.07 4.94
N PRO A 106 -17.32 -4.99 4.28
CA PRO A 106 -18.07 -6.20 3.93
C PRO A 106 -17.28 -7.10 2.96
N PRO A 107 -17.43 -8.44 3.06
CA PRO A 107 -16.72 -9.35 2.15
C PRO A 107 -17.02 -9.10 0.67
N GLU A 108 -18.25 -8.73 0.34
CA GLU A 108 -18.66 -8.43 -1.02
C GLU A 108 -17.88 -7.25 -1.60
N GLU A 109 -17.63 -6.23 -0.79
CA GLU A 109 -16.85 -5.06 -1.18
C GLU A 109 -15.35 -5.39 -1.24
N ALA A 110 -14.85 -6.14 -0.25
CA ALA A 110 -13.44 -6.49 -0.16
C ALA A 110 -12.97 -7.31 -1.37
N PHE A 111 -13.78 -8.27 -1.78
CA PHE A 111 -13.42 -9.21 -2.84
C PHE A 111 -14.04 -8.89 -4.19
N GLN A 112 -14.47 -7.66 -4.39
CA GLN A 112 -14.88 -7.16 -5.68
C GLN A 112 -13.66 -7.01 -6.59
N ARG A 113 -13.71 -7.60 -7.78
CA ARG A 113 -12.63 -7.49 -8.76
C ARG A 113 -12.79 -6.24 -9.61
N GLU A 114 -11.67 -5.77 -10.18
CA GLU A 114 -11.74 -4.75 -11.23
C GLU A 114 -12.53 -5.31 -12.40
N GLU A 115 -13.49 -4.53 -12.87
CA GLU A 115 -14.14 -4.84 -14.12
C GLU A 115 -13.19 -4.50 -15.26
N ASP A 116 -12.95 -5.46 -16.15
CA ASP A 116 -12.23 -5.19 -17.38
C ASP A 116 -13.14 -4.35 -18.28
N ASP A 117 -12.76 -3.15 -18.48
CA ASP A 117 -13.42 -2.27 -19.45
C ASP A 117 -13.08 -2.70 -20.87
#